data_26c46b73782dea2fd527b72b95cdd718
#
_entry.id   26c46b73782dea2fd527b72b95cdd718
#
_cell.length_a   1.000
_cell.length_b   1.000
_cell.length_c   1.000
_cell.angle_alpha   90.00
_cell.angle_beta   90.00
_cell.angle_gamma   90.00
#
_symmetry.space_group_name_H-M   'P 1'
#
loop_
_entity.id
_entity.type
_entity.pdbx_description
1 polymer ?
#
loop_
_entity_poly.entity_id
_entity_poly.type
_entity_poly.pdbx_seq_one_letter_code
_entity_poly.pdbx_strand_id
1 'polypeptide(L)'
;MKKRAFVKKDGRLLWLYGEHEHKLTPLPEGEGEPPAAPHLRWHSLRGEWVIYAAHRQERTFLPPKDHCPLCPSKPGGYPTEIPFTDFEIAVFQNRFPSLHLDAPAPPKLAIPTARGQGFCEVVVYTPEHKRSLATLTQARQEYSLLISFPKIQQSVYGR
;
A
#
# COMPACT_ATOMS: atom_id res chain seq x y z
N MET A 1 -3.51 -2.55 -21.35
CA MET A 1 -3.58 -1.89 -20.03
C MET A 1 -2.54 -0.78 -19.96
N LYS A 2 -2.95 0.46 -19.65
CA LYS A 2 -2.07 1.61 -19.47
C LYS A 2 -1.68 1.73 -18.00
N LYS A 3 -0.43 2.14 -17.71
CA LYS A 3 0.11 2.35 -16.36
C LYS A 3 0.65 3.77 -16.26
N ARG A 4 0.29 4.49 -15.19
CA ARG A 4 0.90 5.77 -14.82
C ARG A 4 1.45 5.72 -13.41
N ALA A 5 2.63 6.29 -13.22
CA ALA A 5 3.30 6.37 -11.92
C ALA A 5 3.30 7.82 -11.43
N PHE A 6 3.11 8.01 -10.13
CA PHE A 6 3.14 9.28 -9.43
C PHE A 6 3.97 9.14 -8.17
N VAL A 7 4.62 10.22 -7.77
CA VAL A 7 5.25 10.35 -6.46
C VAL A 7 4.33 11.20 -5.60
N LYS A 8 3.90 10.66 -4.47
CA LYS A 8 3.07 11.36 -3.50
C LYS A 8 3.89 12.41 -2.75
N LYS A 9 3.21 13.37 -2.11
CA LYS A 9 3.85 14.46 -1.34
C LYS A 9 4.78 13.94 -0.24
N ASP A 10 4.49 12.78 0.34
CA ASP A 10 5.29 12.09 1.35
C ASP A 10 6.39 11.17 0.77
N GLY A 11 6.63 11.23 -0.54
CA GLY A 11 7.65 10.45 -1.24
C GLY A 11 7.23 9.03 -1.64
N ARG A 12 6.08 8.54 -1.19
CA ARG A 12 5.58 7.21 -1.56
C ARG A 12 5.16 7.15 -3.02
N LEU A 13 5.32 5.98 -3.63
CA LEU A 13 4.89 5.73 -5.01
C LEU A 13 3.42 5.33 -5.06
N LEU A 14 2.74 5.84 -6.09
CA LEU A 14 1.37 5.48 -6.48
C LEU A 14 1.35 5.14 -7.95
N TRP A 15 0.76 4.01 -8.31
CA TRP A 15 0.53 3.60 -9.70
C TRP A 15 -0.97 3.47 -9.96
N LEU A 16 -1.41 4.07 -11.05
CA LEU A 16 -2.77 3.91 -11.56
C LEU A 16 -2.74 3.07 -12.83
N TYR A 17 -3.66 2.14 -12.92
CA TYR A 17 -3.81 1.24 -14.03
C TYR A 17 -5.21 1.34 -14.60
N GLY A 18 -5.35 1.26 -15.93
CA GLY A 18 -6.63 1.31 -16.61
C GLY A 18 -6.55 0.84 -18.06
N GLU A 19 -7.68 0.52 -18.65
CA GLU A 19 -7.79 0.21 -20.07
C GLU A 19 -7.79 1.49 -20.91
N HIS A 20 -8.38 2.56 -20.35
CA HIS A 20 -8.51 3.88 -20.98
C HIS A 20 -7.53 4.88 -20.42
N GLU A 21 -7.41 6.02 -21.09
CA GLU A 21 -6.62 7.14 -20.64
C GLU A 21 -7.48 8.05 -19.76
N HIS A 22 -7.16 8.09 -18.46
CA HIS A 22 -7.86 8.96 -17.51
C HIS A 22 -7.24 10.36 -17.51
N LYS A 23 -8.08 11.39 -17.40
CA LYS A 23 -7.62 12.77 -17.12
C LYS A 23 -7.25 12.84 -15.64
N LEU A 24 -5.94 12.70 -15.37
CA LEU A 24 -5.41 12.63 -14.02
C LEU A 24 -4.91 14.02 -13.58
N THR A 25 -5.78 14.82 -13.00
CA THR A 25 -5.41 16.04 -12.28
C THR A 25 -5.31 15.70 -10.80
N PRO A 26 -4.10 15.80 -10.19
CA PRO A 26 -3.96 15.49 -8.77
C PRO A 26 -4.70 16.51 -7.91
N LEU A 27 -5.34 16.03 -6.87
CA LEU A 27 -5.95 16.82 -5.80
C LEU A 27 -4.97 16.99 -4.64
N PRO A 28 -5.22 17.94 -3.72
CA PRO A 28 -4.39 18.09 -2.53
C PRO A 28 -4.27 16.79 -1.74
N GLU A 29 -3.05 16.47 -1.32
CA GLU A 29 -2.76 15.33 -0.47
C GLU A 29 -2.68 15.76 1.01
N GLY A 30 -2.99 14.82 1.91
CA GLY A 30 -2.80 15.01 3.33
C GLY A 30 -1.32 15.08 3.73
N GLU A 31 -1.06 15.39 5.00
CA GLU A 31 0.30 15.40 5.55
C GLU A 31 0.88 13.98 5.57
N GLY A 32 2.19 13.89 5.31
CA GLY A 32 2.95 12.64 5.40
C GLY A 32 3.21 12.26 6.86
N GLU A 33 3.38 10.97 7.12
CA GLU A 33 3.82 10.46 8.41
C GLU A 33 5.33 10.15 8.40
N PRO A 34 5.98 10.13 9.57
CA PRO A 34 7.38 9.78 9.66
C PRO A 34 7.60 8.34 9.16
N PRO A 35 8.79 8.04 8.61
CA PRO A 35 9.11 6.72 8.10
C PRO A 35 8.98 5.67 9.19
N ALA A 36 8.35 4.57 8.86
CA ALA A 36 8.20 3.42 9.73
C ALA A 36 9.56 2.72 9.94
N ALA A 37 9.80 2.22 11.15
CA ALA A 37 11.01 1.49 11.52
C ALA A 37 10.71 0.00 11.82
N PRO A 38 10.25 -0.79 10.84
CA PRO A 38 10.03 -2.22 11.04
C PRO A 38 11.35 -2.97 11.15
N HIS A 39 11.36 -4.02 11.96
CA HIS A 39 12.49 -4.94 12.07
C HIS A 39 12.01 -6.37 12.29
N LEU A 40 12.92 -7.33 12.13
CA LEU A 40 12.67 -8.74 12.36
C LEU A 40 13.31 -9.17 13.67
N ARG A 41 12.66 -10.10 14.39
CA ARG A 41 13.20 -10.77 15.57
C ARG A 41 13.10 -12.27 15.39
N TRP A 42 14.16 -12.98 15.79
CA TRP A 42 14.16 -14.42 15.79
C TRP A 42 13.34 -14.99 16.94
N HIS A 43 12.39 -15.84 16.63
CA HIS A 43 11.59 -16.57 17.61
C HIS A 43 12.20 -17.95 17.82
N SER A 44 13.01 -18.11 18.87
CA SER A 44 13.83 -19.33 19.10
C SER A 44 13.00 -20.61 19.26
N LEU A 45 11.83 -20.52 19.89
CA LEU A 45 10.98 -21.69 20.11
C LEU A 45 10.29 -22.19 18.81
N ARG A 46 10.01 -21.28 17.88
CA ARG A 46 9.36 -21.60 16.60
C ARG A 46 10.34 -21.76 15.43
N GLY A 47 11.58 -21.30 15.60
CA GLY A 47 12.58 -21.34 14.55
C GLY A 47 12.23 -20.46 13.35
N GLU A 48 11.62 -19.30 13.58
CA GLU A 48 11.16 -18.40 12.51
C GLU A 48 11.44 -16.92 12.82
N TRP A 49 11.48 -16.11 11.77
CA TRP A 49 11.53 -14.65 11.90
C TRP A 49 10.13 -14.06 12.04
N VAL A 50 9.97 -13.18 13.02
CA VAL A 50 8.71 -12.45 13.27
C VAL A 50 8.89 -10.98 12.97
N ILE A 51 7.96 -10.39 12.23
CA ILE A 51 7.95 -8.96 11.89
C ILE A 51 7.46 -8.15 13.09
N TYR A 52 8.26 -7.15 13.50
CA TYR A 52 7.88 -6.16 14.50
C TYR A 52 7.70 -4.79 13.84
N ALA A 53 6.48 -4.30 13.86
CA ALA A 53 6.06 -3.02 13.27
C ALA A 53 5.22 -2.24 14.30
N ALA A 54 5.86 -1.72 15.33
CA ALA A 54 5.23 -1.08 16.49
C ALA A 54 4.31 0.10 16.09
N HIS A 55 4.70 0.88 15.08
CA HIS A 55 3.89 1.98 14.54
C HIS A 55 2.51 1.58 14.02
N ARG A 56 2.26 0.26 13.83
CA ARG A 56 0.95 -0.26 13.43
C ARG A 56 -0.01 -0.45 14.59
N GLN A 57 0.45 -0.40 15.83
CA GLN A 57 -0.40 -0.58 17.01
C GLN A 57 -1.36 0.60 17.20
N GLU A 58 -0.94 1.80 16.79
CA GLU A 58 -1.76 3.01 16.84
C GLU A 58 -2.72 3.14 15.63
N ARG A 59 -2.72 2.14 14.75
CA ARG A 59 -3.62 2.11 13.61
C ARG A 59 -5.04 1.94 14.08
N THR A 60 -5.72 3.06 14.21
CA THR A 60 -7.12 3.12 14.59
C THR A 60 -8.02 2.50 13.52
N PHE A 61 -9.10 1.92 13.99
CA PHE A 61 -10.23 1.30 13.33
C PHE A 61 -10.69 1.98 12.03
N LEU A 62 -11.61 1.32 11.36
CA LEU A 62 -12.21 1.75 10.11
C LEU A 62 -12.83 3.15 10.25
N PRO A 63 -12.39 4.13 9.45
CA PRO A 63 -12.99 5.45 9.46
C PRO A 63 -14.45 5.39 9.00
N PRO A 64 -15.28 6.39 9.32
CA PRO A 64 -16.60 6.52 8.75
C PRO A 64 -16.55 6.45 7.22
N LYS A 65 -17.61 5.94 6.61
CA LYS A 65 -17.72 5.71 5.17
C LYS A 65 -17.35 6.93 4.32
N ASP A 66 -17.71 8.13 4.79
CA ASP A 66 -17.45 9.39 4.07
C ASP A 66 -15.98 9.83 4.18
N HIS A 67 -15.20 9.20 5.06
CA HIS A 67 -13.77 9.47 5.27
C HIS A 67 -12.88 8.26 4.91
N CYS A 68 -13.35 7.40 4.01
CA CYS A 68 -12.59 6.22 3.60
C CYS A 68 -11.27 6.62 2.92
N PRO A 69 -10.10 6.26 3.47
CA PRO A 69 -8.82 6.66 2.91
C PRO A 69 -8.47 5.96 1.59
N LEU A 70 -9.20 4.91 1.23
CA LEU A 70 -8.97 4.12 0.01
C LEU A 70 -9.89 4.52 -1.16
N CYS A 71 -10.86 5.40 -0.91
CA CYS A 71 -11.72 5.92 -1.97
C CYS A 71 -11.01 7.01 -2.79
N PRO A 72 -11.45 7.27 -4.03
CA PRO A 72 -10.98 8.42 -4.79
C PRO A 72 -11.17 9.73 -4.01
N SER A 73 -10.21 10.63 -4.08
CA SER A 73 -10.36 11.99 -3.53
C SER A 73 -11.45 12.74 -4.28
N LYS A 74 -12.15 13.63 -3.57
CA LYS A 74 -13.18 14.51 -4.14
C LYS A 74 -12.74 15.96 -4.01
N PRO A 75 -13.03 16.82 -4.99
CA PRO A 75 -12.81 18.27 -4.86
C PRO A 75 -13.50 18.82 -3.62
N GLY A 76 -12.76 19.52 -2.77
CA GLY A 76 -13.28 20.06 -1.50
C GLY A 76 -13.56 19.02 -0.41
N GLY A 77 -13.28 17.74 -0.65
CA GLY A 77 -13.42 16.67 0.34
C GLY A 77 -12.14 16.40 1.13
N TYR A 78 -12.20 15.39 2.01
CA TYR A 78 -11.03 14.92 2.75
C TYR A 78 -9.99 14.32 1.80
N PRO A 79 -8.70 14.64 1.99
CA PRO A 79 -7.61 14.00 1.26
C PRO A 79 -7.57 12.48 1.54
N THR A 80 -7.46 11.68 0.48
CA THR A 80 -7.34 10.23 0.58
C THR A 80 -5.97 9.75 0.12
N GLU A 81 -5.70 8.47 0.21
CA GLU A 81 -4.46 7.87 -0.31
C GLU A 81 -4.34 7.97 -1.83
N ILE A 82 -5.47 8.18 -2.53
CA ILE A 82 -5.54 8.29 -3.98
C ILE A 82 -6.01 9.70 -4.35
N PRO A 83 -5.08 10.65 -4.62
CA PRO A 83 -5.41 12.06 -4.86
C PRO A 83 -5.94 12.30 -6.29
N PHE A 84 -6.77 11.41 -6.78
CA PHE A 84 -7.41 11.48 -8.09
C PHE A 84 -8.89 11.16 -7.95
N THR A 85 -9.71 11.76 -8.81
CA THR A 85 -11.16 11.56 -8.82
C THR A 85 -11.58 10.30 -9.55
N ASP A 86 -10.73 9.77 -10.44
CA ASP A 86 -11.01 8.62 -11.28
C ASP A 86 -9.77 7.74 -11.45
N PHE A 87 -9.99 6.42 -11.43
CA PHE A 87 -9.00 5.38 -11.72
C PHE A 87 -9.74 4.06 -11.93
N GLU A 88 -9.07 3.07 -12.47
CA GLU A 88 -9.62 1.71 -12.54
C GLU A 88 -9.02 0.81 -11.46
N ILE A 89 -7.70 0.79 -11.36
CA ILE A 89 -6.97 0.10 -10.29
C ILE A 89 -5.87 1.05 -9.82
N ALA A 90 -5.72 1.19 -8.51
CA ALA A 90 -4.65 1.93 -7.89
C ALA A 90 -3.77 1.01 -7.04
N VAL A 91 -2.46 1.17 -7.14
CA VAL A 91 -1.50 0.50 -6.27
C VAL A 91 -0.60 1.55 -5.66
N PHE A 92 -0.42 1.53 -4.36
CA PHE A 92 0.46 2.49 -3.69
C PHE A 92 1.20 1.86 -2.52
N GLN A 93 2.35 2.42 -2.18
CA GLN A 93 3.11 2.02 -1.01
C GLN A 93 2.29 2.26 0.26
N ASN A 94 2.21 1.25 1.11
CA ASN A 94 1.42 1.32 2.34
C ASN A 94 1.97 2.43 3.26
N ARG A 95 1.10 3.26 3.80
CA ARG A 95 1.44 4.30 4.76
C ARG A 95 1.98 3.73 6.07
N PHE A 96 1.49 2.55 6.46
CA PHE A 96 1.92 1.82 7.66
C PHE A 96 2.58 0.48 7.28
N PRO A 97 3.76 0.52 6.64
CA PRO A 97 4.35 -0.68 6.08
C PRO A 97 4.87 -1.61 7.17
N SER A 98 4.63 -2.91 7.02
CA SER A 98 5.25 -3.93 7.89
C SER A 98 6.71 -4.19 7.50
N LEU A 99 7.06 -3.92 6.24
CA LEU A 99 8.41 -4.01 5.67
C LEU A 99 8.65 -2.74 4.85
N HIS A 100 9.88 -2.24 4.83
CA HIS A 100 10.27 -1.05 4.08
C HIS A 100 11.60 -1.26 3.38
N LEU A 101 11.77 -0.74 2.14
CA LEU A 101 13.03 -0.90 1.40
C LEU A 101 14.21 -0.30 2.16
N ASP A 102 14.02 0.88 2.70
CA ASP A 102 15.02 1.63 3.47
C ASP A 102 14.86 1.41 4.97
N ALA A 103 14.45 0.18 5.38
CA ALA A 103 14.29 -0.13 6.80
C ALA A 103 15.58 0.20 7.57
N PRO A 104 15.52 0.95 8.68
CA PRO A 104 16.69 1.29 9.47
C PRO A 104 17.33 0.06 10.11
N ALA A 105 18.52 0.24 10.68
CA ALA A 105 19.17 -0.82 11.43
C ALA A 105 18.27 -1.26 12.60
N PRO A 106 18.15 -2.58 12.84
CA PRO A 106 17.32 -3.09 13.93
C PRO A 106 17.95 -2.76 15.28
N PRO A 107 17.16 -2.72 16.37
CA PRO A 107 17.69 -2.57 17.71
C PRO A 107 18.58 -3.76 18.08
N LYS A 108 19.62 -3.50 18.88
CA LYS A 108 20.45 -4.56 19.47
C LYS A 108 19.68 -5.17 20.66
N LEU A 109 19.33 -6.44 20.54
CA LEU A 109 18.62 -7.20 21.58
C LEU A 109 19.41 -8.45 21.94
N ALA A 110 19.02 -9.12 23.02
CA ALA A 110 19.60 -10.41 23.42
C ALA A 110 19.27 -11.55 22.43
N ILE A 111 18.25 -11.38 21.60
CA ILE A 111 17.88 -12.30 20.53
C ILE A 111 18.35 -11.76 19.17
N PRO A 112 18.58 -12.61 18.17
CA PRO A 112 18.93 -12.15 16.84
C PRO A 112 17.87 -11.21 16.26
N THR A 113 18.31 -10.12 15.62
CA THR A 113 17.48 -9.14 14.95
C THR A 113 17.96 -8.92 13.53
N ALA A 114 17.07 -8.58 12.62
CA ALA A 114 17.38 -8.25 11.24
C ALA A 114 16.55 -7.04 10.76
N ARG A 115 16.98 -6.39 9.68
CA ARG A 115 16.22 -5.31 9.05
C ARG A 115 14.90 -5.82 8.52
N GLY A 116 13.83 -5.07 8.71
CA GLY A 116 12.51 -5.33 8.12
C GLY A 116 12.44 -4.87 6.67
N GLN A 117 13.35 -5.34 5.81
CA GLN A 117 13.39 -4.96 4.40
C GLN A 117 12.34 -5.70 3.57
N GLY A 118 11.68 -4.96 2.67
CA GLY A 118 10.70 -5.51 1.73
C GLY A 118 9.73 -4.47 1.22
N PHE A 119 8.84 -4.90 0.35
CA PHE A 119 7.75 -4.09 -0.18
C PHE A 119 6.47 -4.31 0.62
N CYS A 120 5.74 -3.23 0.86
CA CYS A 120 4.42 -3.29 1.46
C CYS A 120 3.51 -2.33 0.70
N GLU A 121 2.62 -2.87 -0.11
CA GLU A 121 1.75 -2.11 -0.99
C GLU A 121 0.28 -2.42 -0.72
N VAL A 122 -0.58 -1.49 -1.10
CA VAL A 122 -2.04 -1.64 -1.07
C VAL A 122 -2.53 -1.63 -2.52
N VAL A 123 -3.34 -2.62 -2.88
CA VAL A 123 -4.00 -2.70 -4.18
C VAL A 123 -5.48 -2.37 -4.00
N VAL A 124 -5.93 -1.30 -4.61
CA VAL A 124 -7.34 -0.90 -4.67
C VAL A 124 -7.85 -1.23 -6.07
N TYR A 125 -8.64 -2.27 -6.18
CA TYR A 125 -9.09 -2.87 -7.44
C TYR A 125 -10.35 -2.23 -8.03
N THR A 126 -10.93 -1.24 -7.34
CA THR A 126 -12.10 -0.49 -7.82
C THR A 126 -12.22 0.86 -7.10
N PRO A 127 -12.64 1.93 -7.75
CA PRO A 127 -12.98 3.19 -7.11
C PRO A 127 -14.29 3.13 -6.31
N GLU A 128 -15.09 2.10 -6.50
CA GLU A 128 -16.41 1.98 -5.90
C GLU A 128 -16.34 1.37 -4.50
N HIS A 129 -16.67 2.15 -3.48
CA HIS A 129 -16.56 1.77 -2.07
C HIS A 129 -17.28 0.46 -1.68
N LYS A 130 -18.42 0.18 -2.29
CA LYS A 130 -19.27 -0.97 -1.91
C LYS A 130 -18.99 -2.25 -2.71
N ARG A 131 -18.10 -2.21 -3.69
CA ARG A 131 -17.80 -3.40 -4.49
C ARG A 131 -16.81 -4.31 -3.79
N SER A 132 -16.99 -5.60 -3.99
CA SER A 132 -16.04 -6.65 -3.63
C SER A 132 -15.37 -7.21 -4.90
N LEU A 133 -14.24 -7.90 -4.75
CA LEU A 133 -13.58 -8.56 -5.88
C LEU A 133 -14.52 -9.52 -6.62
N ALA A 134 -15.38 -10.22 -5.87
CA ALA A 134 -16.36 -11.16 -6.43
C ALA A 134 -17.47 -10.52 -7.27
N THR A 135 -17.69 -9.21 -7.14
CA THR A 135 -18.70 -8.47 -7.91
C THR A 135 -18.15 -7.76 -9.14
N LEU A 136 -16.85 -7.88 -9.38
CA LEU A 136 -16.21 -7.34 -10.58
C LEU A 136 -16.44 -8.26 -11.79
N THR A 137 -16.34 -7.67 -12.99
CA THR A 137 -16.29 -8.46 -14.21
C THR A 137 -15.07 -9.38 -14.25
N GLN A 138 -15.15 -10.49 -14.94
CA GLN A 138 -14.02 -11.42 -15.06
C GLN A 138 -12.75 -10.73 -15.56
N ALA A 139 -12.84 -9.89 -16.60
CA ALA A 139 -11.70 -9.14 -17.11
C ALA A 139 -11.05 -8.26 -16.01
N ARG A 140 -11.84 -7.62 -15.17
CA ARG A 140 -11.34 -6.79 -14.06
C ARG A 140 -10.68 -7.62 -12.96
N GLN A 141 -11.21 -8.81 -12.67
CA GLN A 141 -10.59 -9.76 -11.74
C GLN A 141 -9.22 -10.23 -12.26
N GLU A 142 -9.15 -10.61 -13.54
CA GLU A 142 -7.91 -11.02 -14.19
C GLU A 142 -6.85 -9.90 -14.16
N TYR A 143 -7.22 -8.66 -14.46
CA TYR A 143 -6.30 -7.51 -14.35
C TYR A 143 -5.80 -7.30 -12.92
N SER A 144 -6.67 -7.42 -11.93
CA SER A 144 -6.27 -7.29 -10.53
C SER A 144 -5.24 -8.35 -10.13
N LEU A 145 -5.41 -9.58 -10.61
CA LEU A 145 -4.46 -10.67 -10.41
C LEU A 145 -3.13 -10.41 -11.13
N LEU A 146 -3.17 -10.03 -12.41
CA LEU A 146 -1.97 -9.74 -13.20
C LEU A 146 -1.12 -8.62 -12.61
N ILE A 147 -1.74 -7.63 -11.96
CA ILE A 147 -1.01 -6.55 -11.26
C ILE A 147 -0.40 -7.04 -9.95
N SER A 148 -1.10 -7.91 -9.24
CA SER A 148 -0.67 -8.38 -7.91
C SER A 148 0.39 -9.47 -7.98
N PHE A 149 0.28 -10.41 -8.91
CA PHE A 149 1.15 -11.60 -9.02
C PHE A 149 2.64 -11.28 -9.25
N PRO A 150 3.04 -10.43 -10.21
CA PRO A 150 4.45 -10.12 -10.44
C PRO A 150 5.12 -9.47 -9.22
N LYS A 151 4.35 -8.69 -8.46
CA LYS A 151 4.85 -8.03 -7.25
C LYS A 151 5.03 -9.01 -6.10
N ILE A 152 4.17 -10.01 -5.99
CA ILE A 152 4.32 -11.11 -5.03
C ILE A 152 5.57 -11.94 -5.38
N GLN A 153 5.80 -12.25 -6.65
CA GLN A 153 7.00 -12.99 -7.08
C GLN A 153 8.29 -12.21 -6.80
N GLN A 154 8.33 -10.90 -7.08
CA GLN A 154 9.49 -10.06 -6.75
C GLN A 154 9.75 -9.99 -5.24
N SER A 155 8.70 -10.01 -4.42
CA SER A 155 8.84 -10.03 -2.96
C SER A 155 9.35 -11.37 -2.41
N VAL A 156 8.99 -12.49 -3.05
CA VAL A 156 9.32 -13.84 -2.56
C VAL A 156 10.61 -14.39 -3.17
N TYR A 157 10.92 -14.05 -4.42
CA TYR A 157 12.03 -14.62 -5.20
C TYR A 157 13.06 -13.59 -5.67
N GLY A 158 12.86 -12.30 -5.39
CA GLY A 158 13.79 -11.24 -5.76
C GLY A 158 15.08 -11.32 -4.94
N ARG A 159 16.12 -11.89 -5.52
CA ARG A 159 17.52 -11.61 -5.20
C ARG A 159 18.04 -10.50 -6.08
#